data_77128ea0cdb925660064be0da057df34
#
_entry.id   77128ea0cdb925660064be0da057df34
#
_cell.length_a   1.000
_cell.length_b   1.000
_cell.length_c   1.000
_cell.angle_alpha   90.00
_cell.angle_beta   90.00
_cell.angle_gamma   90.00
#
_symmetry.space_group_name_H-M   'P 1'
#
loop_
_entity.id
_entity.type
_entity.pdbx_description
1 polymer ?
#
loop_
_entity_poly.entity_id
_entity_poly.type
_entity_poly.pdbx_seq_one_letter_code
_entity_poly.pdbx_strand_id
1 'polypeptide(L)'
;TEQPGMFVKLQFDEGEVDFVSAPNLLNDAWETWDFRGRAVKVETAAEIIAKKMYHRGDRVTARDLFDLALVIEREPQQLLAAKPFLLRHRNVFLTQIRQPHASLRAGFDAIATLKYTPSFDHCVAVAGEFLESL
;
A
#
# COMPACT_ATOMS: atom_id res chain seq x y z
N THR A 1 -5.53 22.39 17.36
CA THR A 1 -5.54 21.04 17.94
C THR A 1 -5.72 20.03 16.82
N GLU A 2 -4.84 19.10 16.79
CA GLU A 2 -4.96 18.02 15.86
C GLU A 2 -6.12 17.12 16.26
N GLN A 3 -7.06 16.94 15.37
CA GLN A 3 -8.16 16.04 15.62
C GLN A 3 -7.71 14.60 15.33
N PRO A 4 -7.92 13.67 16.28
CA PRO A 4 -7.64 12.27 16.00
C PRO A 4 -8.39 11.84 14.75
N GLY A 5 -7.70 11.21 13.84
CA GLY A 5 -8.30 10.71 12.61
C GLY A 5 -8.51 11.75 11.52
N MET A 6 -8.07 12.99 11.74
CA MET A 6 -8.10 13.96 10.65
C MET A 6 -6.95 13.68 9.70
N PHE A 7 -7.30 13.32 8.49
CA PHE A 7 -6.34 13.06 7.42
C PHE A 7 -6.46 14.12 6.36
N VAL A 8 -5.34 14.53 5.81
CA VAL A 8 -5.38 15.23 4.54
C VAL A 8 -5.54 14.16 3.48
N LYS A 9 -6.75 14.05 2.97
CA LYS A 9 -7.01 13.22 1.81
C LYS A 9 -6.49 13.98 0.62
N LEU A 10 -5.38 13.51 0.06
CA LEU A 10 -4.82 14.14 -1.12
C LEU A 10 -5.66 13.75 -2.31
N GLN A 11 -6.41 14.72 -2.80
CA GLN A 11 -7.09 14.60 -4.08
C GLN A 11 -6.20 15.24 -5.13
N PHE A 12 -5.73 14.44 -6.05
CA PHE A 12 -5.06 14.93 -7.23
C PHE A 12 -6.09 15.02 -8.36
N ASP A 13 -5.80 15.82 -9.37
CA ASP A 13 -6.66 15.89 -10.55
C ASP A 13 -6.84 14.51 -11.18
N GLU A 14 -5.89 13.61 -10.98
CA GLU A 14 -5.90 12.26 -11.51
C GLU A 14 -6.69 11.28 -10.65
N GLY A 15 -7.18 11.69 -9.48
CA GLY A 15 -7.95 10.83 -8.59
C GLY A 15 -7.57 10.96 -7.13
N GLU A 16 -8.19 10.14 -6.31
CA GLU A 16 -7.96 10.11 -4.88
C GLU A 16 -6.89 9.10 -4.51
N VAL A 17 -6.10 9.44 -3.48
CA VAL A 17 -5.28 8.44 -2.80
C VAL A 17 -6.18 7.70 -1.83
N ASP A 18 -6.40 6.43 -2.11
CA ASP A 18 -7.22 5.58 -1.26
C ASP A 18 -6.41 5.09 -0.07
N PHE A 19 -6.88 5.37 1.14
CA PHE A 19 -6.21 4.87 2.34
C PHE A 19 -7.23 4.39 3.36
N VAL A 20 -6.78 3.49 4.22
CA VAL A 20 -7.60 2.89 5.27
C VAL A 20 -7.60 3.80 6.48
N SER A 21 -8.79 4.24 6.92
CA SER A 21 -8.93 4.99 8.16
C SER A 21 -8.86 4.02 9.34
N ALA A 22 -7.77 4.05 10.06
CA ALA A 22 -7.52 3.16 11.19
C ALA A 22 -6.44 3.76 12.09
N PRO A 23 -6.33 3.30 13.33
CA PRO A 23 -5.23 3.71 14.21
C PRO A 23 -3.86 3.39 13.59
N ASN A 24 -2.87 4.20 13.89
CA ASN A 24 -1.52 4.01 13.39
C ASN A 24 -0.93 2.68 13.86
N LEU A 25 -0.21 2.02 12.98
CA LEU A 25 0.46 0.75 13.28
C LEU A 25 1.96 0.93 13.51
N LEU A 26 2.60 1.87 12.80
CA LEU A 26 4.04 2.07 12.88
C LEU A 26 4.39 3.28 13.74
N ASN A 27 5.60 3.26 14.32
CA ASN A 27 6.11 4.41 15.05
C ASN A 27 6.30 5.62 14.13
N ASP A 28 6.79 5.39 12.91
CA ASP A 28 6.99 6.41 11.89
C ASP A 28 5.80 6.43 10.93
N ALA A 29 4.59 6.61 11.47
CA ALA A 29 3.37 6.55 10.69
C ALA A 29 3.16 7.80 9.83
N TRP A 30 3.73 8.91 10.22
CA TRP A 30 3.47 10.22 9.61
C TRP A 30 4.77 10.91 9.25
N GLU A 31 4.71 11.71 8.18
CA GLU A 31 5.72 12.71 7.87
C GLU A 31 5.04 14.05 7.66
N THR A 32 5.81 15.12 7.78
CA THR A 32 5.30 16.48 7.61
C THR A 32 5.67 17.00 6.23
N TRP A 33 4.68 17.40 5.48
CA TRP A 33 4.87 18.02 4.17
C TRP A 33 4.50 19.49 4.27
N ASP A 34 5.21 20.33 3.52
CA ASP A 34 4.82 21.73 3.30
C ASP A 34 3.88 21.77 2.11
N PHE A 35 2.65 22.19 2.38
CA PHE A 35 1.65 22.33 1.33
C PHE A 35 1.13 23.76 1.36
N ARG A 36 1.54 24.55 0.38
CA ARG A 36 1.17 25.96 0.25
C ARG A 36 1.45 26.78 1.52
N GLY A 37 2.64 26.60 2.09
CA GLY A 37 3.06 27.28 3.30
C GLY A 37 2.49 26.72 4.59
N ARG A 38 1.79 25.59 4.53
CA ARG A 38 1.23 24.89 5.69
C ARG A 38 1.94 23.58 5.91
N ALA A 39 2.25 23.28 7.16
CA ALA A 39 2.73 21.97 7.55
C ALA A 39 1.54 21.02 7.67
N VAL A 40 1.54 19.92 6.91
CA VAL A 40 0.48 18.92 6.97
C VAL A 40 1.08 17.57 7.29
N LYS A 41 0.35 16.75 8.05
CA LYS A 41 0.73 15.38 8.32
C LYS A 41 0.26 14.48 7.19
N VAL A 42 1.16 13.68 6.68
CA VAL A 42 0.88 12.73 5.60
C VAL A 42 1.33 11.35 6.07
N GLU A 43 0.49 10.34 5.90
CA GLU A 43 0.89 8.98 6.23
C GLU A 43 2.07 8.55 5.35
N THR A 44 3.04 7.87 5.97
CA THR A 44 4.14 7.29 5.20
C THR A 44 3.63 6.17 4.31
N ALA A 45 4.35 5.89 3.23
CA ALA A 45 4.00 4.78 2.35
C ALA A 45 3.98 3.45 3.11
N ALA A 46 4.95 3.24 4.00
CA ALA A 46 5.00 2.03 4.82
C ALA A 46 3.77 1.88 5.72
N GLU A 47 3.30 2.99 6.30
CA GLU A 47 2.10 2.95 7.14
C GLU A 47 0.86 2.60 6.32
N ILE A 48 0.70 3.20 5.14
CA ILE A 48 -0.43 2.90 4.26
C ILE A 48 -0.44 1.42 3.88
N ILE A 49 0.70 0.87 3.50
CA ILE A 49 0.80 -0.55 3.14
C ILE A 49 0.55 -1.44 4.36
N ALA A 50 1.10 -1.08 5.52
CA ALA A 50 0.89 -1.85 6.76
C ALA A 50 -0.61 -1.96 7.07
N LYS A 51 -1.34 -0.85 6.97
CA LYS A 51 -2.79 -0.85 7.22
C LYS A 51 -3.54 -1.71 6.21
N LYS A 52 -3.22 -1.59 4.93
CA LYS A 52 -3.88 -2.37 3.89
C LYS A 52 -3.65 -3.87 4.10
N MET A 53 -2.43 -4.26 4.38
CA MET A 53 -2.09 -5.67 4.58
C MET A 53 -2.69 -6.22 5.87
N TYR A 54 -2.66 -5.45 6.94
CA TYR A 54 -3.16 -5.90 8.23
C TYR A 54 -4.68 -6.04 8.25
N HIS A 55 -5.38 -5.08 7.66
CA HIS A 55 -6.85 -5.04 7.75
C HIS A 55 -7.54 -5.76 6.60
N ARG A 56 -6.92 -5.84 5.41
CA ARG A 56 -7.56 -6.43 4.25
C ARG A 56 -6.64 -7.28 3.36
N GLY A 57 -5.55 -7.77 3.92
CA GLY A 57 -4.64 -8.65 3.18
C GLY A 57 -5.24 -9.99 2.79
N ASP A 58 -6.41 -10.34 3.33
CA ASP A 58 -7.17 -11.53 2.97
C ASP A 58 -8.18 -11.29 1.84
N ARG A 59 -8.28 -10.05 1.35
CA ARG A 59 -9.19 -9.64 0.28
C ARG A 59 -8.45 -8.73 -0.69
N VAL A 60 -7.52 -9.31 -1.43
CA VAL A 60 -6.59 -8.56 -2.27
C VAL A 60 -7.32 -7.86 -3.41
N THR A 61 -7.07 -6.57 -3.56
CA THR A 61 -7.48 -5.83 -4.74
C THR A 61 -6.29 -5.60 -5.66
N ALA A 62 -6.57 -5.29 -6.92
CA ALA A 62 -5.52 -4.97 -7.88
C ALA A 62 -4.67 -3.79 -7.40
N ARG A 63 -5.30 -2.78 -6.82
CA ARG A 63 -4.60 -1.61 -6.30
C ARG A 63 -3.69 -1.95 -5.13
N ASP A 64 -4.12 -2.86 -4.25
CA ASP A 64 -3.30 -3.29 -3.12
C ASP A 64 -2.01 -3.98 -3.59
N LEU A 65 -2.12 -4.84 -4.60
CA LEU A 65 -0.93 -5.49 -5.17
C LEU A 65 0.00 -4.48 -5.83
N PHE A 66 -0.58 -3.58 -6.64
CA PHE A 66 0.19 -2.53 -7.30
C PHE A 66 0.95 -1.67 -6.30
N ASP A 67 0.25 -1.18 -5.26
CA ASP A 67 0.85 -0.30 -4.26
C ASP A 67 1.92 -1.03 -3.44
N LEU A 68 1.67 -2.27 -3.06
CA LEU A 68 2.65 -3.08 -2.34
C LEU A 68 3.94 -3.23 -3.16
N ALA A 69 3.82 -3.62 -4.42
CA ALA A 69 4.98 -3.80 -5.28
C ALA A 69 5.76 -2.50 -5.46
N LEU A 70 5.05 -1.39 -5.65
CA LEU A 70 5.67 -0.07 -5.80
C LEU A 70 6.49 0.30 -4.55
N VAL A 71 5.91 0.12 -3.37
CA VAL A 71 6.59 0.49 -2.11
C VAL A 71 7.76 -0.46 -1.83
N ILE A 72 7.63 -1.75 -2.15
CA ILE A 72 8.75 -2.68 -2.02
C ILE A 72 9.94 -2.22 -2.87
N GLU A 73 9.68 -1.80 -4.10
CA GLU A 73 10.77 -1.38 -4.99
C GLU A 73 11.39 -0.05 -4.60
N ARG A 74 10.61 0.86 -4.03
CA ARG A 74 11.10 2.20 -3.70
C ARG A 74 11.60 2.35 -2.28
N GLU A 75 10.96 1.69 -1.32
CA GLU A 75 11.26 1.87 0.11
C GLU A 75 11.26 0.53 0.86
N PRO A 76 12.05 -0.45 0.41
CA PRO A 76 12.01 -1.78 1.03
C PRO A 76 12.44 -1.76 2.50
N GLN A 77 13.39 -0.90 2.88
CA GLN A 77 13.88 -0.84 4.24
C GLN A 77 12.82 -0.31 5.20
N GLN A 78 12.12 0.74 4.80
CA GLN A 78 11.05 1.32 5.59
C GLN A 78 9.90 0.32 5.77
N LEU A 79 9.63 -0.47 4.73
CA LEU A 79 8.57 -1.47 4.78
C LEU A 79 8.90 -2.63 5.71
N LEU A 80 10.17 -2.93 5.95
CA LEU A 80 10.55 -3.97 6.90
C LEU A 80 10.06 -3.68 8.32
N ALA A 81 9.92 -2.42 8.69
CA ALA A 81 9.36 -2.04 9.98
C ALA A 81 7.90 -2.51 10.13
N ALA A 82 7.22 -2.77 9.04
CA ALA A 82 5.83 -3.23 9.03
C ALA A 82 5.69 -4.75 9.12
N LYS A 83 6.80 -5.50 9.22
CA LYS A 83 6.78 -6.96 9.18
C LYS A 83 5.68 -7.61 10.03
N PRO A 84 5.47 -7.25 11.30
CA PRO A 84 4.43 -7.90 12.11
C PRO A 84 3.04 -7.77 11.50
N PHE A 85 2.77 -6.66 10.82
CA PHE A 85 1.47 -6.39 10.22
C PHE A 85 1.32 -7.05 8.85
N LEU A 86 2.43 -7.26 8.14
CA LEU A 86 2.45 -7.93 6.85
C LEU A 86 2.25 -9.45 7.00
N LEU A 87 2.64 -10.01 8.14
CA LEU A 87 2.57 -11.45 8.36
C LEU A 87 1.16 -11.97 8.62
N ARG A 88 0.25 -11.12 9.09
CA ARG A 88 -1.09 -11.56 9.48
C ARG A 88 -1.82 -12.34 8.40
N HIS A 89 -1.84 -11.81 7.18
CA HIS A 89 -2.56 -12.39 6.06
C HIS A 89 -1.63 -12.85 4.93
N ARG A 90 -0.34 -12.99 5.22
CA ARG A 90 0.66 -13.27 4.19
C ARG A 90 0.30 -14.44 3.31
N ASN A 91 -0.06 -15.58 3.89
CA ASN A 91 -0.30 -16.80 3.11
C ASN A 91 -1.54 -16.67 2.24
N VAL A 92 -2.60 -16.08 2.78
CA VAL A 92 -3.84 -15.86 2.01
C VAL A 92 -3.57 -14.88 0.87
N PHE A 93 -2.85 -13.80 1.17
CA PHE A 93 -2.48 -12.81 0.16
C PHE A 93 -1.70 -13.45 -0.99
N LEU A 94 -0.68 -14.23 -0.65
CA LEU A 94 0.14 -14.93 -1.67
C LEU A 94 -0.69 -15.88 -2.51
N THR A 95 -1.61 -16.62 -1.91
CA THR A 95 -2.49 -17.51 -2.65
C THR A 95 -3.34 -16.74 -3.64
N GLN A 96 -3.92 -15.61 -3.20
CA GLN A 96 -4.82 -14.81 -4.04
C GLN A 96 -4.09 -14.17 -5.22
N ILE A 97 -2.86 -13.71 -5.05
CA ILE A 97 -2.11 -13.12 -6.17
C ILE A 97 -1.53 -14.16 -7.12
N ARG A 98 -1.25 -15.35 -6.63
CA ARG A 98 -0.70 -16.46 -7.44
C ARG A 98 -1.76 -17.26 -8.16
N GLN A 99 -2.99 -17.23 -7.65
CA GLN A 99 -4.15 -17.87 -8.27
C GLN A 99 -5.26 -16.83 -8.39
N PRO A 100 -5.04 -15.77 -9.21
CA PRO A 100 -5.93 -14.63 -9.21
C PRO A 100 -7.26 -14.94 -9.87
N HIS A 101 -8.33 -14.33 -9.34
CA HIS A 101 -9.59 -14.27 -10.03
C HIS A 101 -9.44 -13.42 -11.30
N ALA A 102 -10.27 -13.69 -12.29
CA ALA A 102 -10.27 -12.89 -13.52
C ALA A 102 -10.49 -11.40 -13.23
N SER A 103 -11.33 -11.07 -12.24
CA SER A 103 -11.60 -9.69 -11.85
C SER A 103 -10.37 -8.99 -11.24
N LEU A 104 -9.53 -9.72 -10.52
CA LEU A 104 -8.30 -9.15 -9.98
C LEU A 104 -7.36 -8.75 -11.12
N ARG A 105 -7.16 -9.65 -12.07
CA ARG A 105 -6.29 -9.39 -13.20
C ARG A 105 -6.82 -8.27 -14.09
N ALA A 106 -8.12 -8.28 -14.37
CA ALA A 106 -8.75 -7.22 -15.16
C ALA A 106 -8.67 -5.87 -14.44
N GLY A 107 -8.88 -5.85 -13.11
CA GLY A 107 -8.75 -4.65 -12.31
C GLY A 107 -7.34 -4.08 -12.35
N PHE A 108 -6.33 -4.96 -12.35
CA PHE A 108 -4.94 -4.54 -12.45
C PHE A 108 -4.67 -3.86 -13.79
N ASP A 109 -5.14 -4.45 -14.89
CA ASP A 109 -4.94 -3.90 -16.21
C ASP A 109 -5.61 -2.53 -16.39
N ALA A 110 -6.63 -2.24 -15.60
CA ALA A 110 -7.35 -0.97 -15.64
C ALA A 110 -6.70 0.15 -14.81
N ILE A 111 -5.63 -0.14 -14.06
CA ILE A 111 -4.97 0.87 -13.25
C ILE A 111 -4.24 1.87 -14.15
N ALA A 112 -4.61 3.14 -14.00
CA ALA A 112 -3.91 4.23 -14.69
C ALA A 112 -2.61 4.53 -13.96
N THR A 113 -1.51 4.55 -14.71
CA THR A 113 -0.18 4.80 -14.17
C THR A 113 0.47 5.95 -14.91
N LEU A 114 1.43 6.63 -14.23
CA LEU A 114 2.21 7.68 -14.86
C LEU A 114 3.58 7.15 -15.30
N LYS A 115 4.47 6.91 -14.35
CA LYS A 115 5.84 6.48 -14.66
C LYS A 115 6.10 5.02 -14.32
N TYR A 116 5.37 4.48 -13.34
CA TYR A 116 5.53 3.11 -12.92
C TYR A 116 4.46 2.27 -13.61
N THR A 117 4.89 1.47 -14.57
CA THR A 117 3.97 0.67 -15.41
C THR A 117 4.36 -0.80 -15.38
N PRO A 118 4.34 -1.45 -14.20
CA PRO A 118 4.72 -2.86 -14.11
C PRO A 118 3.62 -3.76 -14.65
N SER A 119 4.01 -4.95 -15.09
CA SER A 119 3.03 -5.99 -15.42
C SER A 119 2.47 -6.61 -14.14
N PHE A 120 1.33 -7.26 -14.26
CA PHE A 120 0.75 -8.04 -13.16
C PHE A 120 1.75 -9.07 -12.65
N ASP A 121 2.35 -9.83 -13.55
CA ASP A 121 3.29 -10.89 -13.20
C ASP A 121 4.53 -10.34 -12.50
N HIS A 122 5.01 -9.17 -12.90
CA HIS A 122 6.11 -8.50 -12.21
C HIS A 122 5.74 -8.16 -10.76
N CYS A 123 4.56 -7.59 -10.56
CA CYS A 123 4.10 -7.26 -9.21
C CYS A 123 3.95 -8.50 -8.33
N VAL A 124 3.45 -9.61 -8.89
CA VAL A 124 3.34 -10.88 -8.18
C VAL A 124 4.72 -11.38 -7.77
N ALA A 125 5.69 -11.29 -8.67
CA ALA A 125 7.06 -11.72 -8.36
C ALA A 125 7.69 -10.87 -7.27
N VAL A 126 7.56 -9.55 -7.36
CA VAL A 126 8.11 -8.61 -6.37
C VAL A 126 7.47 -8.84 -5.00
N ALA A 127 6.14 -8.88 -4.95
CA ALA A 127 5.41 -9.09 -3.71
C ALA A 127 5.70 -10.46 -3.11
N GLY A 128 5.72 -11.50 -3.94
CA GLY A 128 5.98 -12.87 -3.50
C GLY A 128 7.37 -13.01 -2.89
N GLU A 129 8.39 -12.54 -3.57
CA GLU A 129 9.77 -12.59 -3.07
C GLU A 129 9.91 -11.85 -1.74
N PHE A 130 9.35 -10.64 -1.66
CA PHE A 130 9.46 -9.85 -0.44
C PHE A 130 8.73 -10.50 0.73
N LEU A 131 7.48 -10.91 0.53
CA LEU A 131 6.67 -11.50 1.61
C LEU A 131 7.24 -12.82 2.09
N GLU A 132 7.78 -13.64 1.19
CA GLU A 132 8.41 -14.90 1.57
C GLU A 132 9.72 -14.72 2.33
N SER A 133 10.39 -13.58 2.14
CA SER A 133 11.65 -13.28 2.82
C SER A 133 11.47 -12.79 4.26
N LEU A 134 10.26 -12.50 4.66
CA LEU A 134 10.00 -11.92 6.00
C LEU A 134 10.21 -12.92 7.16
#